data_e0a561724ac1597339236dc3d370af2a
#
_entry.id   e0a561724ac1597339236dc3d370af2a
#
_cell.length_a   1.000
_cell.length_b   1.000
_cell.length_c   1.000
_cell.angle_alpha   90.00
_cell.angle_beta   90.00
_cell.angle_gamma   90.00
#
_symmetry.space_group_name_H-M   'P 1'
#
loop_
_entity.id
_entity.type
_entity.pdbx_description
1 polymer ?
#
loop_
_entity_poly.entity_id
_entity_poly.type
_entity_poly.pdbx_seq_one_letter_code
_entity_poly.pdbx_strand_id
1 'polypeptide(L)'
;MKQRLTAFFLLFAVFFALPLAVYADAGPKPSVQITFSSLPNEPCSATLLSERASTMAHARYEEGEEEIWKAFVDYQDPDGFYFLQEIWDCTETGRLDWTYYPPNSFKILLYFPQSGQFWTSPIYERYAFDSYFTVDLTQVENGIFTAEKHYDFTWELISMAARMVLTLVVELAVALVFGYRNRHQLRIIFLVNVATQIGLNLLINLANWKSGAFAFILAYLGLELIVFAIEAVLYVYFLSPDKSKKRAVLYALVANVLSFWIGMRVSMWIPDIA
;
A
#
# COMPACT_ATOMS: atom_id res chain seq x y z
N MET A 1 -39.82 -14.18 1.99
CA MET A 1 -38.82 -13.14 1.70
C MET A 1 -37.85 -12.91 2.86
N LYS A 2 -38.32 -12.71 4.10
CA LYS A 2 -37.48 -12.58 5.30
C LYS A 2 -36.48 -13.73 5.51
N GLN A 3 -36.93 -15.00 5.40
CA GLN A 3 -36.07 -16.18 5.59
C GLN A 3 -34.92 -16.29 4.57
N ARG A 4 -35.14 -15.88 3.31
CA ARG A 4 -34.07 -15.87 2.28
C ARG A 4 -33.04 -14.78 2.52
N LEU A 5 -33.49 -13.64 3.04
CA LEU A 5 -32.60 -12.53 3.43
C LEU A 5 -31.76 -12.92 4.66
N THR A 6 -32.38 -13.58 5.65
CA THR A 6 -31.68 -14.09 6.84
C THR A 6 -30.66 -15.18 6.48
N ALA A 7 -31.00 -16.09 5.56
CA ALA A 7 -30.07 -17.11 5.06
C ALA A 7 -28.89 -16.51 4.31
N PHE A 8 -29.12 -15.45 3.52
CA PHE A 8 -28.05 -14.73 2.84
C PHE A 8 -27.12 -14.04 3.84
N PHE A 9 -27.65 -13.34 4.85
CA PHE A 9 -26.83 -12.73 5.91
C PHE A 9 -26.10 -13.75 6.78
N LEU A 10 -26.69 -14.91 7.05
CA LEU A 10 -26.03 -16.01 7.76
C LEU A 10 -24.90 -16.63 6.94
N LEU A 11 -25.12 -16.87 5.64
CA LEU A 11 -24.08 -17.38 4.73
C LEU A 11 -22.93 -16.38 4.61
N PHE A 12 -23.24 -15.09 4.55
CA PHE A 12 -22.29 -13.98 4.53
C PHE A 12 -21.51 -13.90 5.85
N ALA A 13 -22.18 -13.97 7.00
CA ALA A 13 -21.54 -13.98 8.32
C ALA A 13 -20.63 -15.21 8.50
N VAL A 14 -21.02 -16.38 8.01
CA VAL A 14 -20.20 -17.61 8.03
C VAL A 14 -18.96 -17.44 7.15
N PHE A 15 -19.07 -16.80 5.98
CA PHE A 15 -17.94 -16.55 5.10
C PHE A 15 -16.88 -15.63 5.73
N PHE A 16 -17.31 -14.63 6.52
CA PHE A 16 -16.42 -13.76 7.28
C PHE A 16 -15.99 -14.33 8.64
N ALA A 17 -16.71 -15.33 9.16
CA ALA A 17 -16.35 -16.01 10.40
C ALA A 17 -15.41 -17.21 10.19
N LEU A 18 -15.09 -17.57 8.93
CA LEU A 18 -14.04 -18.53 8.67
C LEU A 18 -12.73 -17.94 9.19
N PRO A 19 -12.09 -18.56 10.19
CA PRO A 19 -10.75 -18.12 10.60
C PRO A 19 -9.85 -18.34 9.38
N LEU A 20 -9.45 -17.24 8.74
CA LEU A 20 -8.26 -17.28 7.93
C LEU A 20 -7.18 -17.63 8.95
N ALA A 21 -6.76 -18.88 8.96
CA ALA A 21 -5.52 -19.28 9.60
C ALA A 21 -4.40 -18.59 8.83
N VAL A 22 -4.23 -17.31 9.10
CA VAL A 22 -3.10 -16.54 8.65
C VAL A 22 -1.94 -17.10 9.46
N TYR A 23 -1.14 -17.94 8.84
CA TYR A 23 0.21 -18.18 9.30
C TYR A 23 0.84 -16.80 9.46
N ALA A 24 1.33 -16.51 10.67
CA ALA A 24 1.75 -15.16 11.07
C ALA A 24 2.82 -14.51 10.16
N ASP A 25 3.35 -15.26 9.20
CA ASP A 25 4.42 -14.86 8.28
C ASP A 25 4.00 -14.77 6.80
N ALA A 26 2.75 -15.03 6.47
CA ALA A 26 2.27 -15.10 5.08
C ALA A 26 1.83 -13.75 4.47
N GLY A 27 1.75 -12.68 5.26
CA GLY A 27 1.33 -11.35 4.78
C GLY A 27 2.52 -10.48 4.36
N PRO A 28 2.31 -9.46 3.53
CA PRO A 28 3.34 -8.48 3.21
C PRO A 28 3.85 -7.83 4.50
N LYS A 29 5.16 -7.57 4.54
CA LYS A 29 5.83 -6.92 5.65
C LYS A 29 6.11 -5.46 5.29
N PRO A 30 6.15 -4.56 6.27
CA PRO A 30 6.55 -3.19 6.00
C PRO A 30 7.98 -3.14 5.46
N SER A 31 8.26 -2.11 4.66
CA SER A 31 9.59 -1.89 4.09
C SER A 31 10.12 -0.46 4.30
N VAL A 32 11.45 -0.34 4.23
CA VAL A 32 12.17 0.91 4.05
C VAL A 32 13.09 0.71 2.85
N GLN A 33 12.89 1.53 1.82
CA GLN A 33 13.68 1.50 0.60
C GLN A 33 14.41 2.83 0.44
N ILE A 34 15.72 2.76 0.24
CA ILE A 34 16.58 3.93 0.13
C ILE A 34 17.34 3.85 -1.18
N THR A 35 17.25 4.91 -1.98
CA THR A 35 18.01 5.04 -3.22
C THR A 35 19.09 6.09 -3.01
N PHE A 36 20.34 5.69 -3.27
CA PHE A 36 21.51 6.58 -3.21
C PHE A 36 21.86 7.06 -4.62
N SER A 37 22.05 8.35 -4.77
CA SER A 37 22.61 8.96 -5.97
C SER A 37 23.98 9.52 -5.70
N SER A 38 24.82 9.59 -6.76
CA SER A 38 26.17 10.15 -6.68
C SER A 38 27.09 9.43 -5.68
N LEU A 39 26.98 8.07 -5.62
CA LEU A 39 27.91 7.26 -4.85
C LEU A 39 29.37 7.53 -5.26
N PRO A 40 30.31 7.54 -4.31
CA PRO A 40 31.74 7.52 -4.62
C PRO A 40 32.11 6.32 -5.50
N ASN A 41 33.18 6.46 -6.29
CA ASN A 41 33.63 5.36 -7.16
C ASN A 41 34.46 4.34 -6.36
N GLU A 42 33.87 3.79 -5.31
CA GLU A 42 34.43 2.72 -4.47
C GLU A 42 33.28 1.84 -3.95
N PRO A 43 33.59 0.59 -3.54
CA PRO A 43 32.61 -0.28 -2.93
C PRO A 43 31.88 0.40 -1.74
N CYS A 44 30.58 0.13 -1.63
CA CYS A 44 29.74 0.72 -0.62
C CYS A 44 28.80 -0.33 -0.02
N SER A 45 28.78 -0.43 1.30
CA SER A 45 27.83 -1.24 2.03
C SER A 45 26.97 -0.37 2.92
N ALA A 46 25.68 -0.71 3.01
CA ALA A 46 24.68 0.06 3.74
C ALA A 46 23.94 -0.79 4.79
N THR A 47 23.49 -0.15 5.85
CA THR A 47 22.60 -0.75 6.83
C THR A 47 21.68 0.30 7.47
N LEU A 48 20.67 -0.19 8.22
CA LEU A 48 19.91 0.63 9.16
C LEU A 48 20.41 0.42 10.58
N LEU A 49 20.52 1.50 11.33
CA LEU A 49 20.72 1.48 12.78
C LEU A 49 19.36 1.69 13.47
N SER A 50 19.18 1.11 14.66
CA SER A 50 17.96 1.19 15.45
C SER A 50 18.25 1.58 16.90
N GLU A 51 17.27 2.22 17.56
CA GLU A 51 17.30 2.48 19.01
C GLU A 51 17.36 1.20 19.84
N ARG A 52 16.98 0.06 19.28
CA ARG A 52 16.98 -1.24 19.95
C ARG A 52 17.98 -2.17 19.30
N ALA A 53 18.77 -2.82 20.13
CA ALA A 53 19.69 -3.84 19.64
C ALA A 53 18.93 -4.98 18.97
N SER A 54 19.56 -5.57 17.93
CA SER A 54 19.02 -6.76 17.30
C SER A 54 18.95 -7.93 18.26
N THR A 55 17.84 -8.66 18.23
CA THR A 55 17.69 -9.93 18.95
C THR A 55 18.03 -11.14 18.07
N MET A 56 18.50 -10.90 16.82
CA MET A 56 18.85 -11.97 15.92
C MET A 56 20.09 -12.73 16.43
N ALA A 57 19.97 -14.06 16.48
CA ALA A 57 21.02 -14.93 16.98
C ALA A 57 22.17 -15.16 15.99
N HIS A 58 21.97 -14.78 14.72
CA HIS A 58 22.93 -15.07 13.63
C HIS A 58 23.13 -13.83 12.78
N ALA A 59 24.40 -13.58 12.48
CA ALA A 59 24.81 -12.60 11.47
C ALA A 59 24.25 -12.99 10.09
N ARG A 60 23.78 -12.00 9.35
CA ARG A 60 23.35 -12.16 7.95
C ARG A 60 24.33 -11.41 7.06
N TYR A 61 25.34 -12.11 6.61
CA TYR A 61 26.30 -11.64 5.60
C TYR A 61 26.68 -12.79 4.68
N GLU A 62 27.09 -12.49 3.48
CA GLU A 62 27.54 -13.46 2.48
C GLU A 62 29.01 -13.83 2.71
N GLU A 63 29.45 -14.95 2.10
CA GLU A 63 30.85 -15.38 2.18
C GLU A 63 31.77 -14.32 1.57
N GLY A 64 32.76 -13.86 2.34
CA GLY A 64 33.69 -12.78 1.93
C GLY A 64 33.36 -11.41 2.49
N GLU A 65 32.23 -11.24 3.18
CA GLU A 65 31.80 -9.96 3.80
C GLU A 65 32.15 -9.84 5.29
N GLU A 66 32.90 -10.82 5.85
CA GLU A 66 33.21 -10.88 7.30
C GLU A 66 33.90 -9.61 7.82
N GLU A 67 34.81 -9.03 7.03
CA GLU A 67 35.54 -7.80 7.42
C GLU A 67 34.60 -6.58 7.43
N ILE A 68 33.72 -6.49 6.42
CA ILE A 68 32.72 -5.43 6.32
C ILE A 68 31.72 -5.55 7.47
N TRP A 69 31.21 -6.75 7.72
CA TRP A 69 30.28 -7.00 8.82
C TRP A 69 30.90 -6.65 10.18
N LYS A 70 32.19 -7.02 10.39
CA LYS A 70 32.92 -6.67 11.60
C LYS A 70 33.08 -5.16 11.77
N ALA A 71 33.32 -4.43 10.69
CA ALA A 71 33.39 -2.97 10.74
C ALA A 71 32.09 -2.35 11.25
N PHE A 72 30.91 -2.86 10.79
CA PHE A 72 29.62 -2.43 11.30
C PHE A 72 29.39 -2.81 12.77
N VAL A 73 29.85 -3.98 13.20
CA VAL A 73 29.77 -4.43 14.62
C VAL A 73 30.59 -3.53 15.53
N ASP A 74 31.79 -3.13 15.08
CA ASP A 74 32.71 -2.30 15.82
C ASP A 74 32.31 -0.79 15.79
N TYR A 75 31.41 -0.41 14.87
CA TYR A 75 30.92 0.97 14.77
C TYR A 75 30.09 1.36 15.99
N GLN A 76 30.41 2.53 16.57
CA GLN A 76 29.69 3.10 17.69
C GLN A 76 28.99 4.39 17.24
N ASP A 77 27.69 4.35 17.17
CA ASP A 77 26.90 5.52 16.81
C ASP A 77 26.88 6.55 17.96
N PRO A 78 27.13 7.85 17.71
CA PRO A 78 27.14 8.89 18.74
C PRO A 78 25.79 9.05 19.49
N ASP A 79 24.69 8.76 18.82
CA ASP A 79 23.34 8.85 19.40
C ASP A 79 22.89 7.54 20.06
N GLY A 80 23.76 6.52 20.10
CA GLY A 80 23.51 5.24 20.76
C GLY A 80 22.60 4.29 19.98
N PHE A 81 22.52 4.44 18.66
CA PHE A 81 21.82 3.49 17.80
C PHE A 81 22.66 2.24 17.56
N TYR A 82 22.00 1.10 17.42
CA TYR A 82 22.61 -0.23 17.28
C TYR A 82 22.55 -0.74 15.86
N PHE A 83 23.61 -1.41 15.42
CA PHE A 83 23.64 -2.19 14.19
C PHE A 83 22.68 -3.38 14.27
N LEU A 84 21.86 -3.55 13.26
CA LEU A 84 20.82 -4.61 13.22
C LEU A 84 21.31 -5.95 12.65
N GLN A 85 22.62 -6.07 12.41
CA GLN A 85 23.29 -7.29 11.93
C GLN A 85 22.84 -7.76 10.52
N GLU A 86 22.48 -6.81 9.68
CA GLU A 86 22.12 -7.04 8.29
C GLU A 86 22.74 -5.92 7.44
N ILE A 87 23.41 -6.29 6.33
CA ILE A 87 24.11 -5.37 5.43
C ILE A 87 23.62 -5.57 4.00
N TRP A 88 23.71 -4.53 3.20
CA TRP A 88 23.40 -4.52 1.77
C TRP A 88 24.59 -3.97 1.00
N ASP A 89 25.03 -4.70 -0.01
CA ASP A 89 25.92 -4.16 -1.02
C ASP A 89 25.14 -3.17 -1.90
N CYS A 90 25.48 -1.91 -1.80
CA CYS A 90 24.90 -0.82 -2.60
C CYS A 90 25.80 -0.34 -3.73
N THR A 91 26.93 -0.99 -3.98
CA THR A 91 27.95 -0.57 -4.96
C THR A 91 27.39 -0.42 -6.37
N GLU A 92 26.70 -1.44 -6.87
CA GLU A 92 26.16 -1.43 -8.23
C GLU A 92 24.70 -0.95 -8.26
N THR A 93 23.93 -1.33 -7.25
CA THR A 93 22.49 -1.06 -7.21
C THR A 93 22.16 0.37 -6.78
N GLY A 94 23.03 0.99 -5.99
CA GLY A 94 22.72 2.27 -5.35
C GLY A 94 21.52 2.20 -4.41
N ARG A 95 21.18 1.02 -3.86
CA ARG A 95 19.94 0.82 -3.10
C ARG A 95 20.17 0.01 -1.82
N LEU A 96 19.31 0.33 -0.83
CA LEU A 96 19.09 -0.47 0.36
C LEU A 96 17.59 -0.76 0.45
N ASP A 97 17.22 -2.05 0.38
CA ASP A 97 15.82 -2.49 0.37
C ASP A 97 15.54 -3.36 1.61
N TRP A 98 15.21 -2.73 2.75
CA TRP A 98 14.84 -3.45 3.96
C TRP A 98 13.37 -3.85 3.92
N THR A 99 13.07 -5.09 3.59
CA THR A 99 11.72 -5.60 3.30
C THR A 99 11.09 -6.43 4.42
N TYR A 100 11.76 -6.57 5.56
CA TYR A 100 11.26 -7.40 6.68
C TYR A 100 11.37 -6.68 8.01
N TYR A 101 10.26 -6.11 8.46
CA TYR A 101 10.14 -5.39 9.74
C TYR A 101 11.27 -4.38 10.02
N PRO A 102 11.49 -3.40 9.15
CA PRO A 102 12.44 -2.33 9.43
C PRO A 102 12.07 -1.60 10.72
N PRO A 103 13.03 -1.03 11.44
CA PRO A 103 12.76 -0.24 12.64
C PRO A 103 11.86 0.96 12.34
N ASN A 104 11.03 1.37 13.31
CA ASN A 104 10.18 2.56 13.13
C ASN A 104 11.02 3.84 13.12
N SER A 105 12.02 3.91 14.01
CA SER A 105 13.00 4.99 14.10
C SER A 105 14.36 4.41 13.75
N PHE A 106 15.07 5.03 12.80
CA PHE A 106 16.33 4.52 12.28
C PHE A 106 17.25 5.64 11.82
N LYS A 107 18.53 5.28 11.72
CA LYS A 107 19.55 6.03 10.98
C LYS A 107 20.06 5.18 9.82
N ILE A 108 20.48 5.81 8.76
CA ILE A 108 21.11 5.14 7.61
C ILE A 108 22.62 5.24 7.83
N LEU A 109 23.30 4.10 7.73
CA LEU A 109 24.75 4.03 7.85
C LEU A 109 25.34 3.44 6.57
N LEU A 110 26.29 4.16 5.97
CA LEU A 110 27.10 3.70 4.84
C LEU A 110 28.51 3.43 5.32
N TYR A 111 29.12 2.38 4.77
CA TYR A 111 30.53 2.05 4.96
C TYR A 111 31.22 1.90 3.60
N PHE A 112 32.38 2.50 3.47
CA PHE A 112 33.25 2.48 2.29
C PHE A 112 34.53 1.71 2.62
N PRO A 113 34.63 0.41 2.24
CA PRO A 113 35.74 -0.45 2.68
C PRO A 113 37.11 -0.01 2.21
N GLN A 114 37.24 0.66 1.05
CA GLN A 114 38.53 1.12 0.53
C GLN A 114 39.10 2.30 1.31
N SER A 115 38.24 3.25 1.63
CA SER A 115 38.65 4.45 2.43
C SER A 115 38.55 4.21 3.93
N GLY A 116 37.83 3.15 4.38
CA GLY A 116 37.54 2.87 5.78
C GLY A 116 36.60 3.89 6.42
N GLN A 117 35.87 4.67 5.62
CA GLN A 117 35.01 5.74 6.11
C GLN A 117 33.58 5.25 6.37
N PHE A 118 32.97 5.80 7.44
CA PHE A 118 31.55 5.71 7.71
C PHE A 118 30.86 7.03 7.45
N TRP A 119 29.73 6.98 6.76
CA TRP A 119 28.82 8.13 6.62
C TRP A 119 27.47 7.76 7.23
N THR A 120 26.89 8.69 7.97
CA THR A 120 25.64 8.45 8.69
C THR A 120 24.60 9.54 8.41
N SER A 121 23.33 9.20 8.59
CA SER A 121 22.24 10.16 8.51
C SER A 121 21.81 10.67 9.89
N PRO A 122 21.00 11.74 9.96
CA PRO A 122 20.13 12.01 11.10
C PRO A 122 19.13 10.88 11.33
N ILE A 123 18.35 10.98 12.43
CA ILE A 123 17.29 10.04 12.76
C ILE A 123 16.09 10.27 11.84
N TYR A 124 15.59 9.21 11.24
CA TYR A 124 14.36 9.19 10.45
C TYR A 124 13.32 8.26 11.06
N GLU A 125 12.06 8.50 10.72
CA GLU A 125 10.94 7.63 11.08
C GLU A 125 10.26 7.10 9.81
N ARG A 126 9.80 5.85 9.86
CA ARG A 126 8.91 5.33 8.84
C ARG A 126 7.62 6.15 8.84
N TYR A 127 7.16 6.53 7.66
CA TYR A 127 5.99 7.38 7.49
C TYR A 127 4.81 6.67 6.81
N ALA A 128 5.06 5.49 6.26
CA ALA A 128 4.08 4.64 5.60
C ALA A 128 4.40 3.16 5.86
N PHE A 129 3.56 2.24 5.38
CA PHE A 129 3.86 0.82 5.40
C PHE A 129 5.14 0.56 4.61
N ASP A 130 5.21 1.06 3.37
CA ASP A 130 6.43 1.10 2.56
C ASP A 130 6.93 2.55 2.52
N SER A 131 8.10 2.79 3.05
CA SER A 131 8.70 4.12 3.19
C SER A 131 9.90 4.26 2.25
N TYR A 132 9.82 5.20 1.31
CA TYR A 132 10.83 5.44 0.29
C TYR A 132 11.62 6.69 0.62
N PHE A 133 12.94 6.59 0.50
CA PHE A 133 13.86 7.71 0.71
C PHE A 133 14.85 7.82 -0.43
N THR A 134 15.24 9.04 -0.76
CA THR A 134 16.36 9.35 -1.67
C THR A 134 17.44 10.09 -0.93
N VAL A 135 18.69 9.76 -1.23
CA VAL A 135 19.89 10.37 -0.67
C VAL A 135 20.76 10.86 -1.82
N ASP A 136 21.08 12.14 -1.83
CA ASP A 136 22.09 12.69 -2.73
C ASP A 136 23.41 12.87 -1.99
N LEU A 137 24.37 12.01 -2.31
CA LEU A 137 25.68 11.99 -1.66
C LEU A 137 26.64 13.10 -2.14
N THR A 138 26.22 13.97 -3.05
CA THR A 138 26.99 15.20 -3.35
C THR A 138 26.94 16.21 -2.22
N GLN A 139 25.98 16.08 -1.30
CA GLN A 139 25.75 17.02 -0.19
C GLN A 139 26.20 16.48 1.16
N VAL A 140 27.21 15.60 1.17
CA VAL A 140 27.75 15.04 2.41
C VAL A 140 28.67 16.07 3.07
N GLU A 141 28.42 16.41 4.32
CA GLU A 141 29.27 17.28 5.13
C GLU A 141 29.78 16.53 6.36
N ASN A 142 31.11 16.43 6.52
CA ASN A 142 31.73 15.72 7.65
C ASN A 142 31.25 14.29 7.86
N GLY A 143 30.91 13.55 6.80
CA GLY A 143 30.39 12.21 6.87
C GLY A 143 28.90 12.13 7.29
N ILE A 144 28.18 13.25 7.28
CA ILE A 144 26.74 13.31 7.54
C ILE A 144 26.01 13.67 6.26
N PHE A 145 24.97 12.91 5.92
CA PHE A 145 24.09 13.15 4.77
C PHE A 145 22.64 13.20 5.19
N THR A 146 21.80 13.77 4.35
CA THR A 146 20.33 13.81 4.57
C THR A 146 19.61 12.98 3.53
N ALA A 147 18.44 12.45 3.93
CA ALA A 147 17.55 11.71 3.05
C ALA A 147 16.22 12.45 2.93
N GLU A 148 15.67 12.48 1.72
CA GLU A 148 14.37 13.05 1.44
C GLU A 148 13.33 11.94 1.25
N LYS A 149 12.10 12.17 1.74
CA LYS A 149 10.98 11.25 1.51
C LYS A 149 10.58 11.33 0.05
N HIS A 150 10.57 10.18 -0.63
CA HIS A 150 10.27 10.09 -2.05
C HIS A 150 9.21 9.02 -2.30
N TYR A 151 7.95 9.36 -2.07
CA TYR A 151 6.83 8.46 -2.38
C TYR A 151 6.21 8.88 -3.72
N ASP A 152 6.19 7.96 -4.68
CA ASP A 152 5.59 8.21 -5.99
C ASP A 152 4.13 7.77 -6.01
N PHE A 153 3.22 8.73 -5.90
CA PHE A 153 1.77 8.51 -5.98
C PHE A 153 1.24 8.33 -7.41
N THR A 154 2.06 8.40 -8.42
CA THR A 154 1.62 8.48 -9.83
C THR A 154 0.77 7.28 -10.21
N TRP A 155 1.27 6.07 -9.94
CA TRP A 155 0.55 4.85 -10.28
C TRP A 155 -0.71 4.63 -9.45
N GLU A 156 -0.71 5.01 -8.18
CA GLU A 156 -1.92 4.98 -7.33
C GLU A 156 -3.01 5.91 -7.87
N LEU A 157 -2.65 7.13 -8.28
CA LEU A 157 -3.58 8.11 -8.86
C LEU A 157 -4.13 7.63 -10.21
N ILE A 158 -3.27 7.08 -11.08
CA ILE A 158 -3.68 6.52 -12.38
C ILE A 158 -4.63 5.33 -12.16
N SER A 159 -4.29 4.42 -11.27
CA SER A 159 -5.11 3.26 -10.93
C SER A 159 -6.46 3.67 -10.34
N MET A 160 -6.46 4.65 -9.43
CA MET A 160 -7.68 5.23 -8.86
C MET A 160 -8.57 5.83 -9.96
N ALA A 161 -8.01 6.66 -10.83
CA ALA A 161 -8.75 7.29 -11.91
C ALA A 161 -9.32 6.25 -12.88
N ALA A 162 -8.53 5.24 -13.26
CA ALA A 162 -8.96 4.16 -14.14
C ALA A 162 -10.13 3.36 -13.53
N ARG A 163 -10.05 2.99 -12.27
CA ARG A 163 -11.14 2.29 -11.56
C ARG A 163 -12.41 3.13 -11.52
N MET A 164 -12.31 4.43 -11.17
CA MET A 164 -13.46 5.33 -11.11
C MET A 164 -14.15 5.47 -12.48
N VAL A 165 -13.38 5.73 -13.53
CA VAL A 165 -13.92 5.86 -14.89
C VAL A 165 -14.60 4.57 -15.33
N LEU A 166 -13.96 3.44 -15.09
CA LEU A 166 -14.48 2.14 -15.48
C LEU A 166 -15.79 1.81 -14.74
N THR A 167 -15.84 2.01 -13.42
CA THR A 167 -17.06 1.84 -12.62
C THR A 167 -18.19 2.70 -13.16
N LEU A 168 -17.94 4.00 -13.40
CA LEU A 168 -18.95 4.91 -13.96
C LEU A 168 -19.48 4.43 -15.31
N VAL A 169 -18.60 3.99 -16.20
CA VAL A 169 -19.01 3.49 -17.53
C VAL A 169 -19.87 2.24 -17.42
N VAL A 170 -19.44 1.27 -16.59
CA VAL A 170 -20.18 0.02 -16.39
C VAL A 170 -21.54 0.29 -15.77
N GLU A 171 -21.61 1.09 -14.73
CA GLU A 171 -22.87 1.37 -14.04
C GLU A 171 -23.85 2.18 -14.85
N LEU A 172 -23.39 3.15 -15.63
CA LEU A 172 -24.24 3.87 -16.57
C LEU A 172 -24.74 2.95 -17.71
N ALA A 173 -23.90 2.03 -18.19
CA ALA A 173 -24.33 1.04 -19.18
C ALA A 173 -25.41 0.12 -18.61
N VAL A 174 -25.22 -0.39 -17.39
CA VAL A 174 -26.24 -1.21 -16.69
C VAL A 174 -27.51 -0.39 -16.44
N ALA A 175 -27.41 0.89 -16.08
CA ALA A 175 -28.57 1.76 -15.90
C ALA A 175 -29.42 1.85 -17.19
N LEU A 176 -28.79 1.99 -18.33
CA LEU A 176 -29.48 2.02 -19.64
C LEU A 176 -30.22 0.69 -19.91
N VAL A 177 -29.59 -0.44 -19.59
CA VAL A 177 -30.22 -1.79 -19.72
C VAL A 177 -31.43 -1.92 -18.78
N PHE A 178 -31.33 -1.38 -17.56
CA PHE A 178 -32.43 -1.32 -16.61
C PHE A 178 -33.50 -0.28 -16.99
N GLY A 179 -33.32 0.45 -18.09
CA GLY A 179 -34.27 1.43 -18.62
C GLY A 179 -34.29 2.77 -17.87
N TYR A 180 -33.21 3.11 -17.18
CA TYR A 180 -32.98 4.45 -16.68
C TYR A 180 -32.41 5.31 -17.82
N ARG A 181 -33.28 6.01 -18.54
CA ARG A 181 -32.92 6.79 -19.77
C ARG A 181 -33.15 8.30 -19.59
N ASN A 182 -33.85 8.69 -18.52
CA ASN A 182 -34.09 10.10 -18.24
C ASN A 182 -32.79 10.76 -17.76
N ARG A 183 -32.49 11.94 -18.31
CA ARG A 183 -31.31 12.72 -17.93
C ARG A 183 -31.20 12.98 -16.43
N HIS A 184 -32.34 13.17 -15.74
CA HIS A 184 -32.38 13.35 -14.29
C HIS A 184 -31.94 12.08 -13.56
N GLN A 185 -32.45 10.92 -13.94
CA GLN A 185 -32.07 9.62 -13.37
C GLN A 185 -30.57 9.33 -13.57
N LEU A 186 -30.07 9.53 -14.80
CA LEU A 186 -28.66 9.32 -15.13
C LEU A 186 -27.74 10.28 -14.35
N ARG A 187 -28.15 11.52 -14.12
CA ARG A 187 -27.40 12.45 -13.26
C ARG A 187 -27.34 11.99 -11.81
N ILE A 188 -28.43 11.48 -11.27
CA ILE A 188 -28.45 10.94 -9.89
C ILE A 188 -27.49 9.75 -9.80
N ILE A 189 -27.60 8.80 -10.73
CA ILE A 189 -26.70 7.64 -10.79
C ILE A 189 -25.25 8.10 -10.87
N PHE A 190 -24.92 9.00 -11.79
CA PHE A 190 -23.58 9.54 -11.96
C PHE A 190 -23.04 10.19 -10.68
N LEU A 191 -23.83 11.09 -10.05
CA LEU A 191 -23.38 11.82 -8.86
C LEU A 191 -23.22 10.90 -7.65
N VAL A 192 -24.12 9.94 -7.46
CA VAL A 192 -24.02 8.96 -6.38
C VAL A 192 -22.76 8.12 -6.56
N ASN A 193 -22.53 7.58 -7.76
CA ASN A 193 -21.32 6.82 -8.07
C ASN A 193 -20.04 7.62 -7.87
N VAL A 194 -19.98 8.85 -8.37
CA VAL A 194 -18.79 9.68 -8.19
C VAL A 194 -18.51 9.88 -6.69
N ALA A 195 -19.53 10.17 -5.90
CA ALA A 195 -19.37 10.40 -4.46
C ALA A 195 -18.92 9.12 -3.72
N THR A 196 -19.55 7.97 -4.00
CA THR A 196 -19.22 6.70 -3.36
C THR A 196 -17.83 6.21 -3.79
N GLN A 197 -17.46 6.35 -5.06
CA GLN A 197 -16.16 5.96 -5.58
C GLN A 197 -15.01 6.85 -5.08
N ILE A 198 -15.22 8.16 -4.90
CA ILE A 198 -14.23 9.03 -4.25
C ILE A 198 -14.01 8.55 -2.82
N GLY A 199 -15.07 8.35 -2.05
CA GLY A 199 -14.99 7.87 -0.67
C GLY A 199 -14.30 6.52 -0.57
N LEU A 200 -14.69 5.56 -1.40
CA LEU A 200 -14.09 4.23 -1.48
C LEU A 200 -12.58 4.33 -1.74
N ASN A 201 -12.19 4.99 -2.83
CA ASN A 201 -10.79 5.04 -3.23
C ASN A 201 -9.91 5.78 -2.21
N LEU A 202 -10.39 6.85 -1.59
CA LEU A 202 -9.65 7.51 -0.51
C LEU A 202 -9.40 6.58 0.68
N LEU A 203 -10.42 5.79 1.08
CA LEU A 203 -10.29 4.88 2.22
C LEU A 203 -9.41 3.68 1.93
N ILE A 204 -9.49 3.08 0.74
CA ILE A 204 -8.63 1.94 0.39
C ILE A 204 -7.17 2.37 0.21
N ASN A 205 -6.89 3.54 -0.39
CA ASN A 205 -5.54 4.07 -0.51
C ASN A 205 -4.96 4.41 0.87
N LEU A 206 -5.76 4.95 1.78
CA LEU A 206 -5.34 5.17 3.17
C LEU A 206 -5.02 3.85 3.89
N ALA A 207 -5.79 2.79 3.63
CA ALA A 207 -5.53 1.47 4.19
C ALA A 207 -4.22 0.88 3.64
N ASN A 208 -3.95 1.04 2.34
CA ASN A 208 -2.70 0.66 1.70
C ASN A 208 -1.51 1.41 2.33
N TRP A 209 -1.59 2.72 2.36
CA TRP A 209 -0.57 3.60 2.95
C TRP A 209 -0.18 3.22 4.38
N LYS A 210 -1.16 2.87 5.21
CA LYS A 210 -0.92 2.55 6.64
C LYS A 210 -0.55 1.11 6.91
N SER A 211 -1.07 0.18 6.11
CA SER A 211 -1.08 -1.25 6.48
C SER A 211 -0.78 -2.18 5.30
N GLY A 212 -0.43 -1.63 4.13
CA GLY A 212 0.03 -2.37 2.97
C GLY A 212 -1.07 -3.05 2.14
N ALA A 213 -0.65 -3.75 1.11
CA ALA A 213 -1.52 -4.34 0.09
C ALA A 213 -2.57 -5.32 0.63
N PHE A 214 -2.27 -6.06 1.70
CA PHE A 214 -3.26 -6.98 2.29
C PHE A 214 -4.43 -6.22 2.93
N ALA A 215 -4.14 -5.12 3.64
CA ALA A 215 -5.16 -4.25 4.20
C ALA A 215 -5.99 -3.56 3.10
N PHE A 216 -5.36 -3.18 1.99
CA PHE A 216 -6.03 -2.67 0.79
C PHE A 216 -7.08 -3.68 0.28
N ILE A 217 -6.71 -4.96 0.10
CA ILE A 217 -7.62 -5.99 -0.40
C ILE A 217 -8.81 -6.18 0.54
N LEU A 218 -8.57 -6.29 1.85
CA LEU A 218 -9.65 -6.46 2.84
C LEU A 218 -10.56 -5.23 2.92
N ALA A 219 -9.97 -4.03 2.90
CA ALA A 219 -10.72 -2.78 2.89
C ALA A 219 -11.56 -2.66 1.62
N TYR A 220 -11.00 -3.00 0.45
CA TYR A 220 -11.70 -2.98 -0.82
C TYR A 220 -12.94 -3.86 -0.79
N LEU A 221 -12.79 -5.13 -0.38
CA LEU A 221 -13.91 -6.07 -0.26
C LEU A 221 -15.00 -5.56 0.71
N GLY A 222 -14.60 -5.08 1.88
CA GLY A 222 -15.53 -4.60 2.91
C GLY A 222 -16.24 -3.30 2.51
N LEU A 223 -15.52 -2.35 1.95
CA LEU A 223 -16.05 -1.05 1.58
C LEU A 223 -16.97 -1.12 0.35
N GLU A 224 -16.70 -2.00 -0.62
CA GLU A 224 -17.61 -2.25 -1.76
C GLU A 224 -19.00 -2.71 -1.30
N LEU A 225 -19.09 -3.51 -0.24
CA LEU A 225 -20.37 -3.90 0.33
C LEU A 225 -21.11 -2.72 0.97
N ILE A 226 -20.37 -1.83 1.62
CA ILE A 226 -20.92 -0.61 2.20
C ILE A 226 -21.40 0.33 1.08
N VAL A 227 -20.60 0.50 0.03
CA VAL A 227 -20.97 1.28 -1.16
C VAL A 227 -22.26 0.73 -1.78
N PHE A 228 -22.32 -0.58 -2.03
CA PHE A 228 -23.55 -1.23 -2.52
C PHE A 228 -24.77 -0.91 -1.64
N ALA A 229 -24.64 -1.02 -0.32
CA ALA A 229 -25.73 -0.74 0.60
C ALA A 229 -26.20 0.73 0.54
N ILE A 230 -25.24 1.67 0.51
CA ILE A 230 -25.52 3.12 0.37
C ILE A 230 -26.24 3.40 -0.94
N GLU A 231 -25.70 2.90 -2.04
CA GLU A 231 -26.27 3.11 -3.38
C GLU A 231 -27.66 2.50 -3.53
N ALA A 232 -27.87 1.27 -3.01
CA ALA A 232 -29.19 0.64 -3.01
C ALA A 232 -30.24 1.49 -2.28
N VAL A 233 -29.88 2.07 -1.13
CA VAL A 233 -30.76 2.97 -0.37
C VAL A 233 -31.03 4.26 -1.15
N LEU A 234 -29.99 4.90 -1.67
CA LEU A 234 -30.12 6.16 -2.42
C LEU A 234 -30.92 5.96 -3.71
N TYR A 235 -30.71 4.88 -4.44
CA TYR A 235 -31.46 4.58 -5.66
C TYR A 235 -32.93 4.23 -5.37
N VAL A 236 -33.21 3.54 -4.26
CA VAL A 236 -34.59 3.33 -3.81
C VAL A 236 -35.25 4.66 -3.49
N TYR A 237 -34.53 5.60 -2.89
CA TYR A 237 -35.10 6.89 -2.52
C TYR A 237 -35.29 7.81 -3.73
N PHE A 238 -34.31 7.93 -4.60
CA PHE A 238 -34.30 8.91 -5.68
C PHE A 238 -34.88 8.40 -7.01
N LEU A 239 -34.78 7.09 -7.31
CA LEU A 239 -35.22 6.53 -8.61
C LEU A 239 -36.58 5.81 -8.54
N SER A 240 -37.07 5.47 -7.32
CA SER A 240 -38.32 4.71 -7.19
C SER A 240 -39.61 5.50 -7.51
N PRO A 241 -39.67 6.85 -7.47
CA PRO A 241 -40.85 7.54 -7.97
C PRO A 241 -41.20 7.19 -9.41
N ASP A 242 -40.19 6.96 -10.25
CA ASP A 242 -40.35 6.63 -11.67
C ASP A 242 -40.33 5.12 -11.97
N LYS A 243 -39.81 4.31 -11.06
CA LYS A 243 -39.61 2.85 -11.22
C LYS A 243 -39.87 2.13 -9.89
N SER A 244 -40.09 0.83 -9.92
CA SER A 244 -40.32 0.07 -8.69
C SER A 244 -39.07 -0.01 -7.80
N LYS A 245 -39.28 0.00 -6.47
CA LYS A 245 -38.18 -0.17 -5.48
C LYS A 245 -37.34 -1.44 -5.73
N LYS A 246 -38.01 -2.54 -6.13
CA LYS A 246 -37.33 -3.82 -6.46
C LYS A 246 -36.35 -3.64 -7.64
N ARG A 247 -36.73 -2.83 -8.62
CA ARG A 247 -35.89 -2.55 -9.80
C ARG A 247 -34.67 -1.71 -9.43
N ALA A 248 -34.82 -0.73 -8.54
CA ALA A 248 -33.71 0.09 -8.06
C ALA A 248 -32.69 -0.75 -7.27
N VAL A 249 -33.15 -1.63 -6.36
CA VAL A 249 -32.26 -2.53 -5.62
C VAL A 249 -31.58 -3.54 -6.54
N LEU A 250 -32.31 -4.13 -7.50
CA LEU A 250 -31.73 -5.09 -8.44
C LEU A 250 -30.70 -4.42 -9.37
N TYR A 251 -30.98 -3.18 -9.79
CA TYR A 251 -30.02 -2.36 -10.54
C TYR A 251 -28.74 -2.15 -9.73
N ALA A 252 -28.86 -1.64 -8.50
CA ALA A 252 -27.71 -1.43 -7.62
C ALA A 252 -26.88 -2.73 -7.45
N LEU A 253 -27.54 -3.86 -7.20
CA LEU A 253 -26.86 -5.16 -7.05
C LEU A 253 -26.09 -5.55 -8.32
N VAL A 254 -26.74 -5.52 -9.47
CA VAL A 254 -26.12 -5.96 -10.74
C VAL A 254 -25.01 -5.01 -11.14
N ALA A 255 -25.22 -3.70 -11.01
CA ALA A 255 -24.25 -2.69 -11.37
C ALA A 255 -22.97 -2.82 -10.50
N ASN A 256 -23.12 -2.87 -9.17
CA ASN A 256 -21.99 -3.00 -8.25
C ASN A 256 -21.24 -4.35 -8.41
N VAL A 257 -21.94 -5.47 -8.60
CA VAL A 257 -21.28 -6.76 -8.83
C VAL A 257 -20.45 -6.75 -10.12
N LEU A 258 -20.98 -6.17 -11.19
CA LEU A 258 -20.26 -6.08 -12.46
C LEU A 258 -19.08 -5.12 -12.39
N SER A 259 -19.26 -3.93 -11.83
CA SER A 259 -18.19 -2.94 -11.68
C SER A 259 -17.07 -3.44 -10.78
N PHE A 260 -17.40 -4.07 -9.64
CA PHE A 260 -16.45 -4.71 -8.76
C PHE A 260 -15.63 -5.80 -9.47
N TRP A 261 -16.29 -6.73 -10.17
CA TRP A 261 -15.59 -7.82 -10.87
C TRP A 261 -14.65 -7.30 -11.96
N ILE A 262 -15.10 -6.32 -12.74
CA ILE A 262 -14.28 -5.68 -13.78
C ILE A 262 -13.14 -4.87 -13.14
N GLY A 263 -13.43 -4.10 -12.08
CA GLY A 263 -12.43 -3.32 -11.34
C GLY A 263 -11.33 -4.20 -10.75
N MET A 264 -11.69 -5.33 -10.16
CA MET A 264 -10.72 -6.31 -9.65
C MET A 264 -9.82 -6.86 -10.78
N ARG A 265 -10.38 -7.17 -11.94
CA ARG A 265 -9.59 -7.63 -13.10
C ARG A 265 -8.61 -6.57 -13.57
N VAL A 266 -9.03 -5.33 -13.64
CA VAL A 266 -8.16 -4.21 -14.05
C VAL A 266 -7.04 -3.97 -13.04
N SER A 267 -7.33 -4.04 -11.74
CA SER A 267 -6.30 -3.93 -10.70
C SER A 267 -5.22 -5.03 -10.77
N MET A 268 -5.56 -6.21 -11.29
CA MET A 268 -4.58 -7.30 -11.51
C MET A 268 -3.72 -7.09 -12.78
N TRP A 269 -4.12 -6.18 -13.66
CA TRP A 269 -3.44 -5.93 -14.95
C TRP A 269 -2.56 -4.67 -14.92
N ILE A 270 -2.81 -3.77 -13.98
CA ILE A 270 -1.97 -2.59 -13.77
C ILE A 270 -0.80 -3.06 -12.87
N PRO A 271 0.45 -3.04 -13.37
CA PRO A 271 1.59 -3.37 -12.55
C PRO A 271 1.69 -2.39 -11.39
N ASP A 272 2.04 -2.91 -10.22
CA ASP A 272 2.43 -2.19 -9.01
C ASP A 272 1.34 -1.38 -8.30
N ILE A 273 0.43 -2.14 -7.72
CA ILE A 273 -0.01 -1.89 -6.36
C ILE A 273 0.62 -3.02 -5.50
N ALA A 274 1.91 -3.17 -5.55
CA ALA A 274 2.69 -4.09 -4.73
C ALA A 274 3.86 -3.32 -4.15
#